data_8ef2007ec9933ef34e08136556c69cad
#
_entry.id   8ef2007ec9933ef34e08136556c69cad
#
_cell.length_a   1.000
_cell.length_b   1.000
_cell.length_c   1.000
_cell.angle_alpha   90.00
_cell.angle_beta   90.00
_cell.angle_gamma   90.00
#
_symmetry.space_group_name_H-M   'P 1'
#
loop_
_entity.id
_entity.type
_entity.pdbx_description
1 polymer ?
#
loop_
_entity_poly.entity_id
_entity_poly.type
_entity_poly.pdbx_seq_one_letter_code
_entity_poly.pdbx_strand_id
1 'polypeptide(L)'
;MSRYTGSTWKLSRRCGYSTLETGKELVKRPYAPGPHGKDKRKKVSEYGKQLNEKQKVRYIYGVSERQFRRLFELAKKAKGVTGEEFLKILESRLDNLVYRMSIARTRRLARQLVTHGHILVDGKKVDICSYIVKPGQVISVKESSQKIVPIVESVELVGTI
;
A
#
# COMPACT_ATOMS: atom_id res chain seq x y z
N MET A 1 -0.49 3.59 -15.78
CA MET A 1 0.42 3.18 -14.67
C MET A 1 0.26 1.69 -14.42
N SER A 2 1.36 0.93 -14.31
CA SER A 2 1.30 -0.52 -14.05
C SER A 2 0.75 -0.79 -12.65
N ARG A 3 -0.23 -1.70 -12.54
CA ARG A 3 -0.84 -2.13 -11.28
C ARG A 3 -0.95 -3.66 -11.24
N TYR A 4 -0.93 -4.22 -10.04
CA TYR A 4 -1.22 -5.63 -9.85
C TYR A 4 -2.74 -5.86 -9.93
N THR A 5 -3.18 -6.69 -10.88
CA THR A 5 -4.60 -7.01 -11.11
C THR A 5 -5.01 -8.36 -10.55
N GLY A 6 -4.06 -9.17 -10.09
CA GLY A 6 -4.31 -10.49 -9.52
C GLY A 6 -4.91 -10.46 -8.12
N SER A 7 -5.14 -11.66 -7.56
CA SER A 7 -5.70 -11.84 -6.22
C SER A 7 -4.70 -11.46 -5.12
N THR A 8 -5.02 -10.43 -4.32
CA THR A 8 -4.24 -10.02 -3.14
C THR A 8 -4.24 -11.08 -2.04
N TRP A 9 -5.33 -11.80 -1.86
CA TRP A 9 -5.42 -12.89 -0.89
C TRP A 9 -4.38 -14.00 -1.12
N LYS A 10 -4.06 -14.28 -2.39
CA LYS A 10 -2.98 -15.22 -2.72
C LYS A 10 -1.60 -14.68 -2.30
N LEU A 11 -1.38 -13.37 -2.43
CA LEU A 11 -0.14 -12.72 -2.01
C LEU A 11 0.02 -12.75 -0.48
N SER A 12 -1.03 -12.37 0.27
CA SER A 12 -1.06 -12.43 1.73
C SER A 12 -0.77 -13.84 2.23
N ARG A 13 -1.46 -14.84 1.69
CA ARG A 13 -1.26 -16.24 2.05
C ARG A 13 0.13 -16.78 1.72
N ARG A 14 0.73 -16.33 0.61
CA ARG A 14 2.10 -16.71 0.23
C ARG A 14 3.13 -16.15 1.19
N CYS A 15 2.93 -14.94 1.67
CA CYS A 15 3.84 -14.26 2.61
C CYS A 15 3.56 -14.60 4.08
N GLY A 16 2.42 -15.26 4.37
CA GLY A 16 1.98 -15.48 5.74
C GLY A 16 1.67 -14.19 6.52
N TYR A 17 1.38 -13.10 5.81
CA TYR A 17 1.10 -11.78 6.37
C TYR A 17 -0.04 -11.10 5.62
N SER A 18 -0.98 -10.49 6.34
CA SER A 18 -2.09 -9.77 5.71
C SER A 18 -1.62 -8.48 5.03
N THR A 19 -1.54 -8.50 3.70
CA THR A 19 -1.17 -7.32 2.91
C THR A 19 -2.28 -6.29 2.82
N LEU A 20 -3.51 -6.66 3.21
CA LEU A 20 -4.68 -5.78 3.27
C LEU A 20 -4.97 -5.25 4.67
N GLU A 21 -4.18 -5.67 5.66
CA GLU A 21 -4.32 -5.28 7.08
C GLU A 21 -5.65 -5.73 7.73
N THR A 22 -6.46 -6.56 7.04
CA THR A 22 -7.76 -7.06 7.51
C THR A 22 -7.69 -8.41 8.20
N GLY A 23 -6.67 -9.20 7.95
CA GLY A 23 -6.47 -10.56 8.50
C GLY A 23 -7.43 -11.63 7.98
N LYS A 24 -8.54 -11.28 7.39
CA LYS A 24 -9.63 -12.20 6.96
C LYS A 24 -9.16 -13.33 6.05
N GLU A 25 -8.20 -13.06 5.17
CA GLU A 25 -7.65 -14.02 4.22
C GLU A 25 -6.80 -15.10 4.88
N LEU A 26 -6.15 -14.79 6.01
CA LEU A 26 -5.32 -15.72 6.78
C LEU A 26 -6.19 -16.56 7.71
N VAL A 27 -7.24 -15.99 8.31
CA VAL A 27 -8.20 -16.74 9.14
C VAL A 27 -8.91 -17.79 8.29
N LYS A 28 -9.38 -17.43 7.09
CA LYS A 28 -10.11 -18.36 6.21
C LYS A 28 -9.21 -19.48 5.66
N ARG A 29 -7.96 -19.18 5.31
CA ARG A 29 -7.00 -20.13 4.72
C ARG A 29 -5.55 -19.78 5.11
N PRO A 30 -5.03 -20.28 6.25
CA PRO A 30 -3.70 -19.89 6.77
C PRO A 30 -2.51 -20.50 6.02
N TYR A 31 -2.75 -21.24 4.97
CA TYR A 31 -1.71 -21.94 4.20
C TYR A 31 -1.43 -21.29 2.85
N ALA A 32 -0.25 -21.58 2.29
CA ALA A 32 0.18 -21.04 1.00
C ALA A 32 -0.80 -21.40 -0.14
N PRO A 33 -0.94 -20.58 -1.18
CA PRO A 33 -1.77 -20.90 -2.34
C PRO A 33 -1.20 -22.07 -3.16
N GLY A 34 -2.08 -22.81 -3.82
CA GLY A 34 -1.75 -23.94 -4.71
C GLY A 34 -2.22 -25.28 -4.16
N PRO A 35 -2.17 -26.34 -5.00
CA PRO A 35 -2.68 -27.68 -4.64
C PRO A 35 -1.99 -28.26 -3.41
N HIS A 36 -0.68 -28.04 -3.26
CA HIS A 36 0.13 -28.55 -2.17
C HIS A 36 0.40 -27.53 -1.06
N GLY A 37 -0.40 -26.48 -0.95
CA GLY A 37 -0.19 -25.42 0.04
C GLY A 37 -0.23 -25.90 1.50
N LYS A 38 -1.02 -26.93 1.80
CA LYS A 38 -1.14 -27.54 3.14
C LYS A 38 0.05 -28.45 3.47
N ASP A 39 0.59 -29.16 2.48
CA ASP A 39 1.50 -30.27 2.69
C ASP A 39 2.97 -29.87 2.66
N LYS A 40 3.27 -28.68 2.13
CA LYS A 40 4.66 -28.22 1.96
C LYS A 40 5.23 -27.56 3.20
N ARG A 41 5.93 -28.34 4.02
CA ARG A 41 6.93 -27.85 4.95
C ARG A 41 8.30 -27.71 4.25
N LYS A 42 8.46 -26.70 3.41
CA LYS A 42 9.79 -26.42 2.86
C LYS A 42 10.65 -25.71 3.91
N LYS A 43 11.85 -26.23 4.15
CA LYS A 43 12.91 -25.49 4.85
C LYS A 43 13.22 -24.25 4.00
N VAL A 44 12.95 -23.07 4.52
CA VAL A 44 13.19 -21.80 3.83
C VAL A 44 14.64 -21.42 4.04
N SER A 45 15.39 -21.24 2.94
CA SER A 45 16.76 -20.74 2.99
C SER A 45 16.81 -19.30 3.52
N GLU A 46 17.96 -18.84 3.97
CA GLU A 46 18.14 -17.46 4.44
C GLU A 46 17.81 -16.44 3.36
N TYR A 47 18.27 -16.68 2.14
CA TYR A 47 17.86 -15.87 0.98
C TYR A 47 16.34 -15.84 0.79
N GLY A 48 15.67 -16.98 0.96
CA GLY A 48 14.20 -17.06 0.85
C GLY A 48 13.48 -16.23 1.90
N LYS A 49 14.00 -16.17 3.13
CA LYS A 49 13.45 -15.33 4.21
C LYS A 49 13.58 -13.84 3.84
N GLN A 50 14.76 -13.40 3.47
CA GLN A 50 15.03 -12.01 3.06
C GLN A 50 14.18 -11.60 1.85
N LEU A 51 14.05 -12.47 0.86
CA LEU A 51 13.17 -12.24 -0.30
C LEU A 51 11.71 -12.08 0.13
N ASN A 52 11.22 -12.91 1.05
CA ASN A 52 9.85 -12.82 1.54
C ASN A 52 9.60 -11.49 2.28
N GLU A 53 10.51 -11.03 3.12
CA GLU A 53 10.39 -9.74 3.81
C GLU A 53 10.34 -8.58 2.80
N LYS A 54 11.22 -8.57 1.81
CA LYS A 54 11.16 -7.59 0.72
C LYS A 54 9.81 -7.62 0.01
N GLN A 55 9.30 -8.81 -0.33
CA GLN A 55 8.03 -8.98 -1.03
C GLN A 55 6.82 -8.54 -0.17
N LYS A 56 6.85 -8.76 1.15
CA LYS A 56 5.81 -8.26 2.07
C LYS A 56 5.66 -6.75 1.94
N VAL A 57 6.75 -6.01 2.11
CA VAL A 57 6.73 -4.54 2.00
C VAL A 57 6.20 -4.11 0.63
N ARG A 58 6.70 -4.70 -0.44
CA ARG A 58 6.24 -4.38 -1.80
C ARG A 58 4.74 -4.60 -2.00
N TYR A 59 4.19 -5.67 -1.44
CA TYR A 59 2.77 -6.01 -1.58
C TYR A 59 1.87 -5.13 -0.71
N ILE A 60 2.31 -4.77 0.48
CA ILE A 60 1.59 -3.86 1.38
C ILE A 60 1.35 -2.51 0.68
N TYR A 61 2.42 -1.91 0.13
CA TYR A 61 2.31 -0.63 -0.58
C TYR A 61 1.82 -0.75 -2.03
N GLY A 62 1.67 -1.96 -2.56
CA GLY A 62 1.21 -2.20 -3.93
C GLY A 62 2.11 -1.62 -5.00
N VAL A 63 3.41 -1.54 -4.76
CA VAL A 63 4.42 -0.94 -5.65
C VAL A 63 4.97 -1.99 -6.61
N SER A 64 5.20 -1.61 -7.88
CA SER A 64 5.89 -2.48 -8.85
C SER A 64 7.37 -2.64 -8.48
N GLU A 65 7.99 -3.75 -8.89
CA GLU A 65 9.41 -4.02 -8.59
C GLU A 65 10.34 -2.91 -9.11
N ARG A 66 10.06 -2.37 -10.29
CA ARG A 66 10.84 -1.28 -10.89
C ARG A 66 10.78 -0.01 -10.04
N GLN A 67 9.60 0.37 -9.57
CA GLN A 67 9.44 1.53 -8.68
C GLN A 67 10.08 1.26 -7.31
N PHE A 68 9.91 0.06 -6.77
CA PHE A 68 10.49 -0.32 -5.50
C PHE A 68 12.02 -0.15 -5.50
N ARG A 69 12.70 -0.65 -6.54
CA ARG A 69 14.14 -0.48 -6.71
C ARG A 69 14.53 0.99 -6.81
N ARG A 70 13.82 1.77 -7.62
CA ARG A 70 14.08 3.22 -7.77
C ARG A 70 13.97 3.95 -6.43
N LEU A 71 12.94 3.67 -5.63
CA LEU A 71 12.76 4.30 -4.33
C LEU A 71 13.84 3.86 -3.34
N PHE A 72 14.27 2.62 -3.40
CA PHE A 72 15.37 2.12 -2.58
C PHE A 72 16.72 2.79 -2.93
N GLU A 73 17.00 3.01 -4.21
CA GLU A 73 18.19 3.76 -4.64
C GLU A 73 18.14 5.24 -4.19
N LEU A 74 16.96 5.83 -4.14
CA LEU A 74 16.79 7.17 -3.56
C LEU A 74 17.07 7.17 -2.05
N ALA A 75 16.58 6.16 -1.33
CA ALA A 75 16.82 6.02 0.10
C ALA A 75 18.30 5.83 0.44
N LYS A 76 19.06 5.08 -0.37
CA LYS A 76 20.51 4.93 -0.21
C LYS A 76 21.28 6.24 -0.31
N LYS A 77 20.79 7.22 -1.07
CA LYS A 77 21.41 8.53 -1.23
C LYS A 77 21.08 9.49 -0.08
N ALA A 78 20.06 9.18 0.71
CA ALA A 78 19.70 9.99 1.86
C ALA A 78 20.68 9.78 3.03
N LYS A 79 20.83 10.81 3.86
CA LYS A 79 21.62 10.72 5.11
C LYS A 79 20.77 10.02 6.16
N GLY A 80 21.23 8.90 6.70
CA GLY A 80 20.53 8.16 7.75
C GLY A 80 20.49 6.65 7.50
N VAL A 81 19.68 5.94 8.28
CA VAL A 81 19.49 4.49 8.14
C VAL A 81 18.67 4.22 6.89
N THR A 82 19.26 3.56 5.90
CA THR A 82 18.63 3.32 4.58
C THR A 82 17.24 2.70 4.69
N GLY A 83 17.00 1.78 5.64
CA GLY A 83 15.71 1.15 5.84
C GLY A 83 14.63 2.12 6.31
N GLU A 84 14.95 3.00 7.25
CA GLU A 84 14.03 4.02 7.76
C GLU A 84 13.69 5.05 6.67
N GLU A 85 14.70 5.54 5.97
CA GLU A 85 14.51 6.50 4.88
C GLU A 85 13.67 5.88 3.74
N PHE A 86 13.89 4.61 3.47
CA PHE A 86 13.08 3.90 2.49
C PHE A 86 11.60 3.79 2.90
N LEU A 87 11.33 3.47 4.16
CA LEU A 87 9.96 3.44 4.70
C LEU A 87 9.33 4.84 4.72
N LYS A 88 10.07 5.88 5.09
CA LYS A 88 9.59 7.27 5.00
C LYS A 88 9.17 7.64 3.58
N ILE A 89 9.97 7.30 2.58
CA ILE A 89 9.63 7.55 1.17
C ILE A 89 8.36 6.78 0.76
N LEU A 90 8.20 5.53 1.21
CA LEU A 90 6.99 4.75 0.91
C LEU A 90 5.75 5.31 1.60
N GLU A 91 5.87 5.75 2.86
CA GLU A 91 4.78 6.35 3.63
C GLU A 91 4.39 7.74 3.09
N SER A 92 5.34 8.55 2.59
CA SER A 92 5.06 9.88 2.03
C SER A 92 4.42 9.88 0.64
N ARG A 93 4.14 8.73 0.05
CA ARG A 93 3.41 8.64 -1.22
C ARG A 93 1.95 9.04 -1.05
N LEU A 94 1.43 9.79 -2.02
CA LEU A 94 0.05 10.31 -1.99
C LEU A 94 -0.99 9.18 -1.87
N ASP A 95 -0.82 8.07 -2.61
CA ASP A 95 -1.74 6.92 -2.52
C ASP A 95 -1.78 6.29 -1.12
N ASN A 96 -0.63 6.25 -0.43
CA ASN A 96 -0.56 5.73 0.92
C ASN A 96 -1.09 6.74 1.96
N LEU A 97 -0.79 8.03 1.82
CA LEU A 97 -1.30 9.06 2.73
C LEU A 97 -2.83 9.15 2.71
N VAL A 98 -3.46 9.10 1.52
CA VAL A 98 -4.92 9.05 1.38
C VAL A 98 -5.52 7.83 2.12
N TYR A 99 -4.83 6.70 2.12
CA TYR A 99 -5.22 5.53 2.90
C TYR A 99 -5.01 5.76 4.40
N ARG A 100 -3.86 6.30 4.84
CA ARG A 100 -3.55 6.57 6.24
C ARG A 100 -4.48 7.63 6.86
N MET A 101 -4.92 8.60 6.07
CA MET A 101 -5.91 9.61 6.46
C MET A 101 -7.34 9.05 6.50
N SER A 102 -7.53 7.76 6.26
CA SER A 102 -8.83 7.08 6.26
C SER A 102 -9.86 7.60 5.25
N ILE A 103 -9.40 8.36 4.24
CA ILE A 103 -10.25 8.78 3.11
C ILE A 103 -10.63 7.57 2.25
N ALA A 104 -9.82 6.50 2.31
CA ALA A 104 -10.07 5.25 1.61
C ALA A 104 -9.80 4.04 2.50
N ARG A 105 -10.68 3.04 2.48
CA ARG A 105 -10.56 1.79 3.25
C ARG A 105 -9.35 0.93 2.84
N THR A 106 -8.85 1.08 1.63
CA THR A 106 -7.74 0.28 1.10
C THR A 106 -6.82 1.14 0.25
N ARG A 107 -5.53 0.78 0.20
CA ARG A 107 -4.56 1.44 -0.71
C ARG A 107 -4.96 1.36 -2.19
N ARG A 108 -5.73 0.34 -2.59
CA ARG A 108 -6.26 0.23 -3.96
C ARG A 108 -7.33 1.28 -4.23
N LEU A 109 -8.26 1.48 -3.30
CA LEU A 109 -9.26 2.53 -3.40
C LEU A 109 -8.61 3.92 -3.36
N ALA A 110 -7.66 4.14 -2.45
CA ALA A 110 -6.88 5.37 -2.40
C ALA A 110 -6.22 5.69 -3.75
N ARG A 111 -5.59 4.71 -4.37
CA ARG A 111 -5.01 4.86 -5.70
C ARG A 111 -6.03 5.21 -6.77
N GLN A 112 -7.21 4.62 -6.72
CA GLN A 112 -8.31 4.93 -7.64
C GLN A 112 -8.79 6.38 -7.44
N LEU A 113 -9.01 6.81 -6.20
CA LEU A 113 -9.44 8.18 -5.90
C LEU A 113 -8.42 9.21 -6.39
N VAL A 114 -7.13 8.98 -6.16
CA VAL A 114 -6.07 9.86 -6.67
C VAL A 114 -6.09 9.90 -8.20
N THR A 115 -6.07 8.73 -8.87
CA THR A 115 -6.03 8.66 -10.35
C THR A 115 -7.25 9.30 -11.01
N HIS A 116 -8.42 9.23 -10.37
CA HIS A 116 -9.64 9.87 -10.86
C HIS A 116 -9.70 11.36 -10.53
N GLY A 117 -8.71 11.89 -9.80
CA GLY A 117 -8.58 13.32 -9.52
C GLY A 117 -9.56 13.85 -8.48
N HIS A 118 -9.89 13.01 -7.48
CA HIS A 118 -10.72 13.41 -6.34
C HIS A 118 -9.91 14.06 -5.21
N ILE A 119 -8.58 14.00 -5.29
CA ILE A 119 -7.65 14.49 -4.27
C ILE A 119 -6.94 15.75 -4.76
N LEU A 120 -6.81 16.72 -3.87
CA LEU A 120 -6.08 17.96 -4.06
C LEU A 120 -4.88 18.00 -3.11
N VAL A 121 -3.78 18.56 -3.56
CA VAL A 121 -2.60 18.89 -2.75
C VAL A 121 -2.37 20.39 -2.87
N ASP A 122 -2.39 21.10 -1.75
CA ASP A 122 -2.30 22.57 -1.71
C ASP A 122 -3.33 23.25 -2.66
N GLY A 123 -4.56 22.71 -2.69
CA GLY A 123 -5.65 23.19 -3.55
C GLY A 123 -5.52 22.80 -5.03
N LYS A 124 -4.45 22.18 -5.47
CA LYS A 124 -4.23 21.75 -6.87
C LYS A 124 -4.54 20.26 -7.05
N LYS A 125 -5.21 19.93 -8.16
CA LYS A 125 -5.48 18.54 -8.52
C LYS A 125 -4.18 17.77 -8.79
N VAL A 126 -3.98 16.66 -8.11
CA VAL A 126 -2.87 15.72 -8.34
C VAL A 126 -3.44 14.34 -8.62
N ASP A 127 -3.20 13.80 -9.81
CA ASP A 127 -3.67 12.48 -10.25
C ASP A 127 -2.57 11.41 -10.29
N ILE A 128 -1.37 11.76 -9.82
CA ILE A 128 -0.21 10.87 -9.77
C ILE A 128 -0.12 10.19 -8.41
N CYS A 129 -0.46 8.90 -8.34
CA CYS A 129 -0.43 8.12 -7.09
C CYS A 129 0.97 8.02 -6.45
N SER A 130 2.03 8.09 -7.26
CA SER A 130 3.42 8.04 -6.81
C SER A 130 3.99 9.40 -6.40
N TYR A 131 3.16 10.44 -6.37
CA TYR A 131 3.57 11.76 -5.89
C TYR A 131 4.04 11.66 -4.44
N ILE A 132 5.22 12.20 -4.16
CA ILE A 132 5.79 12.22 -2.81
C ILE A 132 5.41 13.57 -2.19
N VAL A 133 4.57 13.50 -1.17
CA VAL A 133 4.11 14.66 -0.43
C VAL A 133 5.20 15.10 0.54
N LYS A 134 5.45 16.40 0.60
CA LYS A 134 6.42 17.00 1.52
C LYS A 134 5.72 17.44 2.82
N PRO A 135 6.43 17.44 3.95
CA PRO A 135 5.90 18.03 5.19
C PRO A 135 5.43 19.48 4.95
N GLY A 136 4.26 19.82 5.52
CA GLY A 136 3.63 21.13 5.36
C GLY A 136 2.62 21.25 4.21
N GLN A 137 2.56 20.28 3.30
CA GLN A 137 1.55 20.26 2.24
C GLN A 137 0.19 19.80 2.77
N VAL A 138 -0.88 20.48 2.35
CA VAL A 138 -2.26 20.15 2.75
C VAL A 138 -2.90 19.24 1.71
N ILE A 139 -3.39 18.08 2.18
CA ILE A 139 -4.14 17.14 1.35
C ILE A 139 -5.63 17.33 1.65
N SER A 140 -6.44 17.52 0.62
CA SER A 140 -7.89 17.68 0.73
C SER A 140 -8.63 16.88 -0.32
N VAL A 141 -9.92 16.62 -0.05
CA VAL A 141 -10.83 16.01 -1.03
C VAL A 141 -11.52 17.14 -1.80
N LYS A 142 -11.60 17.00 -3.12
CA LYS A 142 -12.33 17.95 -3.97
C LYS A 142 -13.79 18.07 -3.51
N GLU A 143 -14.34 19.27 -3.39
CA GLU A 143 -15.70 19.53 -2.89
C GLU A 143 -16.78 18.69 -3.60
N SER A 144 -16.72 18.63 -4.93
CA SER A 144 -17.66 17.81 -5.72
C SER A 144 -17.55 16.31 -5.45
N SER A 145 -16.48 15.87 -4.79
CA SER A 145 -16.20 14.45 -4.52
C SER A 145 -16.42 14.04 -3.07
N GLN A 146 -16.72 14.97 -2.17
CA GLN A 146 -16.94 14.69 -0.75
C GLN A 146 -18.13 13.76 -0.49
N LYS A 147 -19.15 13.81 -1.35
CA LYS A 147 -20.37 13.00 -1.26
C LYS A 147 -20.24 11.60 -1.88
N ILE A 148 -19.05 11.22 -2.37
CA ILE A 148 -18.85 9.89 -2.97
C ILE A 148 -18.95 8.83 -1.86
N VAL A 149 -19.85 7.87 -2.03
CA VAL A 149 -20.15 6.81 -1.06
C VAL A 149 -18.92 6.14 -0.45
N PRO A 150 -17.92 5.66 -1.19
CA PRO A 150 -16.71 5.07 -0.64
C PRO A 150 -15.90 5.99 0.28
N ILE A 151 -15.95 7.31 0.06
CA ILE A 151 -15.26 8.30 0.91
C ILE A 151 -16.05 8.49 2.20
N VAL A 152 -17.37 8.73 2.09
CA VAL A 152 -18.26 8.91 3.24
C VAL A 152 -18.19 7.70 4.16
N GLU A 153 -18.39 6.50 3.64
CA GLU A 153 -18.30 5.25 4.40
C GLU A 153 -16.92 5.05 5.07
N SER A 154 -15.84 5.49 4.42
CA SER A 154 -14.49 5.35 4.99
C SER A 154 -14.27 6.29 6.17
N VAL A 155 -14.77 7.52 6.08
CA VAL A 155 -14.67 8.54 7.13
C VAL A 155 -15.58 8.21 8.30
N GLU A 156 -16.81 7.77 8.07
CA GLU A 156 -17.77 7.38 9.11
C GLU A 156 -17.24 6.23 9.98
N LEU A 157 -16.58 5.25 9.39
CA LEU A 157 -15.97 4.15 10.14
C LEU A 157 -14.90 4.59 11.13
N VAL A 158 -14.22 5.69 10.88
CA VAL A 158 -13.19 6.24 11.77
C VAL A 158 -13.82 7.13 12.85
N GLY A 159 -14.90 7.82 12.51
CA GLY A 159 -15.65 8.64 13.47
C GLY A 159 -16.41 7.84 14.51
N THR A 160 -16.49 6.50 14.37
CA THR A 160 -17.21 5.60 15.28
C THR A 160 -16.26 4.92 16.29
N ILE A 161 -14.98 5.25 16.28
CA ILE A 161 -13.99 4.81 17.26
C ILE A 161 -13.70 5.96 18.21
#